data_93f6005e9c60990b696a758025796e20
#
_entry.id   93f6005e9c60990b696a758025796e20
#
_cell.length_a   1.000
_cell.length_b   1.000
_cell.length_c   1.000
_cell.angle_alpha   90.00
_cell.angle_beta   90.00
_cell.angle_gamma   90.00
#
_symmetry.space_group_name_H-M   'P 1'
#
loop_
_entity.id
_entity.type
_entity.pdbx_description
1 polymer ?
#
loop_
_entity_poly.entity_id
_entity_poly.type
_entity_poly.pdbx_seq_one_letter_code
_entity_poly.pdbx_strand_id
1 'polypeptide(L)' 'MNLNNFTIKAQEAVQQAVQLVTKNNQQVIEPVHLLKAVIMTGESVTNFIFQKLGVNAQNLNMVLDRQIESYPKVSGGE' A
#
# COMPACT_ATOMS: atom_id res chain seq x y z
N MET A 1 -4.53 -4.44 -23.94
CA MET A 1 -4.59 -3.88 -22.59
C MET A 1 -5.28 -2.52 -22.62
N ASN A 2 -6.17 -2.29 -21.69
CA ASN A 2 -6.85 -1.00 -21.61
C ASN A 2 -6.00 -0.04 -20.75
N LEU A 3 -5.33 0.90 -21.42
CA LEU A 3 -4.44 1.83 -20.72
C LEU A 3 -5.20 2.77 -19.79
N ASN A 4 -6.45 3.10 -20.13
CA ASN A 4 -7.24 3.97 -19.27
C ASN A 4 -7.53 3.31 -17.92
N ASN A 5 -7.91 2.04 -17.92
CA ASN A 5 -8.15 1.32 -16.68
C ASN A 5 -6.88 1.18 -15.87
N PHE A 6 -5.76 0.91 -16.54
CA PHE A 6 -4.48 0.83 -15.88
C PHE A 6 -4.13 2.16 -15.21
N THR A 7 -4.34 3.27 -15.92
CA THR A 7 -4.04 4.59 -15.39
C THR A 7 -4.90 4.93 -14.18
N ILE A 8 -6.18 4.59 -14.23
CA ILE A 8 -7.10 4.83 -13.12
C ILE A 8 -6.65 4.04 -11.89
N LYS A 9 -6.34 2.77 -12.05
CA LYS A 9 -5.88 1.95 -10.94
C LYS A 9 -4.56 2.44 -10.36
N ALA A 10 -3.66 2.88 -11.23
CA ALA A 10 -2.40 3.45 -10.77
C ALA A 10 -2.63 4.72 -9.96
N GLN A 11 -3.54 5.58 -10.39
CA GLN A 11 -3.88 6.79 -9.65
C GLN A 11 -4.48 6.45 -8.28
N GLU A 12 -5.36 5.46 -8.24
CA GLU A 12 -5.95 5.02 -6.98
C GLU A 12 -4.87 4.53 -6.01
N ALA A 13 -3.91 3.76 -6.52
CA ALA A 13 -2.82 3.26 -5.68
C ALA A 13 -1.98 4.40 -5.13
N VAL A 14 -1.66 5.40 -5.95
CA VAL A 14 -0.90 6.56 -5.48
C VAL A 14 -1.67 7.32 -4.42
N GLN A 15 -2.97 7.52 -4.62
CA GLN A 15 -3.81 8.21 -3.63
C GLN A 15 -3.85 7.43 -2.32
N GLN A 16 -3.94 6.11 -2.37
CA GLN A 16 -3.90 5.29 -1.17
C GLN A 16 -2.57 5.41 -0.46
N ALA A 17 -1.47 5.45 -1.21
CA ALA A 17 -0.15 5.61 -0.62
C ALA A 17 -0.02 6.97 0.08
N VAL A 18 -0.54 8.03 -0.52
CA VAL A 18 -0.56 9.35 0.11
C VAL A 18 -1.35 9.32 1.41
N GLN A 19 -2.50 8.66 1.41
CA GLN A 19 -3.32 8.53 2.61
C GLN A 19 -2.59 7.77 3.71
N LEU A 20 -1.87 6.71 3.36
CA LEU A 20 -1.08 5.95 4.33
C LEU A 20 -0.01 6.82 4.96
N VAL A 21 0.70 7.58 4.15
CA VAL A 21 1.75 8.48 4.65
C VAL A 21 1.16 9.53 5.58
N THR A 22 0.06 10.14 5.17
CA THR A 22 -0.60 11.18 5.97
C THR A 22 -1.14 10.60 7.28
N LYS A 23 -1.79 9.44 7.20
CA LYS A 23 -2.36 8.79 8.39
C LYS A 23 -1.28 8.49 9.42
N ASN A 24 -0.08 8.14 8.98
CA ASN A 24 1.02 7.78 9.85
C ASN A 24 1.93 8.96 10.18
N ASN A 25 1.53 10.18 9.82
CA ASN A 25 2.30 11.39 10.09
C ASN A 25 3.71 11.31 9.51
N GLN A 26 3.82 10.76 8.32
CA GLN A 26 5.09 10.62 7.63
C GLN A 26 5.16 11.61 6.48
N GLN A 27 6.37 11.93 6.01
CA GLN A 27 6.57 12.95 4.99
C GLN A 27 6.92 12.40 3.63
N VAL A 28 7.41 11.15 3.58
CA VAL A 28 7.95 10.58 2.35
C VAL A 28 7.18 9.31 2.02
N ILE A 29 6.83 9.16 0.74
CA ILE A 29 6.23 7.92 0.25
C ILE A 29 7.36 6.93 -0.02
N GLU A 30 7.45 5.90 0.82
CA GLU A 30 8.44 4.84 0.64
C GLU A 30 7.86 3.72 -0.22
N PRO A 31 8.72 2.88 -0.83
CA PRO A 31 8.20 1.76 -1.62
C PRO A 31 7.22 0.87 -0.89
N VAL A 32 7.38 0.71 0.43
CA VAL A 32 6.47 -0.12 1.21
C VAL A 32 5.07 0.49 1.25
N HIS A 33 4.96 1.82 1.30
CA HIS A 33 3.65 2.48 1.20
C HIS A 33 2.98 2.15 -0.13
N LEU A 34 3.74 2.22 -1.22
CA LEU A 34 3.20 1.92 -2.54
C LEU A 34 2.78 0.47 -2.65
N LEU A 35 3.60 -0.45 -2.12
CA LEU A 35 3.25 -1.86 -2.15
C LEU A 35 1.97 -2.13 -1.37
N LYS A 36 1.85 -1.58 -0.18
CA LYS A 36 0.64 -1.72 0.62
C LYS A 36 -0.57 -1.16 -0.13
N ALA A 37 -0.41 0.00 -0.75
CA ALA A 37 -1.49 0.65 -1.49
C ALA A 37 -1.92 -0.18 -2.70
N VAL A 38 -0.96 -0.76 -3.42
CA VAL A 38 -1.27 -1.61 -4.57
C VAL A 38 -2.06 -2.84 -4.11
N ILE A 39 -1.67 -3.44 -3.01
CA ILE A 39 -2.38 -4.59 -2.46
C ILE A 39 -3.81 -4.21 -2.10
N MET A 40 -4.00 -3.07 -1.45
CA MET A 40 -5.33 -2.60 -1.06
C MET A 40 -6.20 -2.29 -2.27
N THR A 41 -5.62 -1.65 -3.28
CA THR A 41 -6.36 -1.22 -4.46
C THR A 41 -6.81 -2.41 -5.31
N GLY A 42 -5.93 -3.41 -5.45
CA GLY A 42 -6.23 -4.59 -6.26
C GLY A 42 -6.53 -5.82 -5.42
N GLU A 43 -7.29 -5.67 -4.35
CA GLU A 43 -7.44 -6.69 -3.32
C GLU A 43 -7.87 -8.04 -3.88
N SER A 44 -8.86 -8.08 -4.76
CA SER A 44 -9.38 -9.35 -5.26
C SER A 44 -8.35 -10.10 -6.11
N VAL A 45 -7.63 -9.39 -6.97
CA VAL A 45 -6.59 -9.98 -7.80
C VAL A 45 -5.41 -10.40 -6.94
N THR A 46 -5.02 -9.54 -6.01
CA THR A 46 -3.89 -9.80 -5.13
C THR A 46 -4.14 -11.03 -4.26
N ASN A 47 -5.35 -11.14 -3.70
CA ASN A 47 -5.70 -12.29 -2.88
C ASN A 47 -5.69 -13.57 -3.68
N PHE A 48 -6.16 -13.53 -4.92
CA PHE A 48 -6.13 -14.69 -5.80
C PHE A 48 -4.69 -15.15 -6.03
N ILE A 49 -3.80 -14.21 -6.34
CA ILE A 49 -2.39 -14.53 -6.60
C ILE A 49 -1.73 -15.09 -5.34
N PHE A 50 -1.97 -14.47 -4.19
CA PHE A 50 -1.39 -14.93 -2.93
C PHE A 50 -1.85 -16.34 -2.60
N GLN A 51 -3.12 -16.63 -2.84
CA GLN A 51 -3.67 -17.96 -2.60
C GLN A 51 -2.97 -19.00 -3.47
N LYS A 52 -2.76 -18.68 -4.75
CA LYS A 52 -2.09 -19.58 -5.67
C LYS A 52 -0.63 -19.83 -5.30
N LEU A 53 0.04 -18.81 -4.75
CA LEU A 53 1.45 -18.92 -4.37
C LEU A 53 1.62 -19.46 -2.95
N GLY A 54 0.55 -19.66 -2.20
CA GLY A 54 0.65 -20.10 -0.81
C GLY A 54 1.09 -19.01 0.15
N VAL A 55 0.96 -17.74 -0.23
CA VAL A 55 1.34 -16.62 0.62
C VAL A 55 0.16 -16.27 1.52
N ASN A 56 0.43 -16.08 2.82
CA ASN A 56 -0.58 -15.65 3.76
C ASN A 56 -0.71 -14.14 3.70
N ALA A 57 -1.81 -13.66 3.13
CA ALA A 57 -2.03 -12.24 2.93
C ALA A 57 -2.08 -11.47 4.23
N GLN A 58 -2.65 -12.05 5.29
CA GLN A 58 -2.73 -11.39 6.59
C GLN A 58 -1.34 -11.18 7.18
N ASN A 59 -0.50 -12.20 7.11
CA ASN A 59 0.88 -12.09 7.61
C ASN A 59 1.65 -11.02 6.82
N LEU A 60 1.50 -11.03 5.51
CA LEU A 60 2.17 -10.02 4.69
C LEU A 60 1.72 -8.62 5.05
N ASN A 61 0.42 -8.43 5.21
CA ASN A 61 -0.11 -7.12 5.60
C ASN A 61 0.43 -6.68 6.96
N MET A 62 0.53 -7.59 7.91
CA MET A 62 1.10 -7.27 9.22
C MET A 62 2.55 -6.84 9.12
N VAL A 63 3.33 -7.52 8.30
CA VAL A 63 4.74 -7.18 8.10
C VAL A 63 4.85 -5.80 7.46
N LEU A 64 4.04 -5.53 6.45
CA LEU A 64 4.06 -4.22 5.78
C LEU A 64 3.64 -3.11 6.73
N ASP A 65 2.62 -3.34 7.54
CA ASP A 65 2.16 -2.35 8.50
C ASP A 65 3.24 -2.05 9.55
N ARG A 66 3.95 -3.07 10.02
CA ARG A 66 5.07 -2.86 10.95
C ARG A 66 6.17 -2.05 10.29
N GLN A 67 6.48 -2.33 9.04
CA GLN A 67 7.52 -1.60 8.33
C GLN A 67 7.14 -0.13 8.17
N ILE A 68 5.88 0.14 7.83
CA ILE A 68 5.39 1.52 7.71
C ILE A 68 5.49 2.22 9.07
N GLU A 69 5.10 1.54 10.13
CA GLU A 69 5.15 2.11 11.47
C GLU A 69 6.57 2.48 11.89
N SER A 70 7.57 1.77 11.35
CA SER A 70 8.96 2.00 11.71
C SER A 70 9.60 3.21 11.03
N TYR A 71 8.96 3.77 9.99
CA TYR A 71 9.50 4.94 9.32
C TYR A 71 9.36 6.20 10.19
N PRO A 72 10.25 7.18 10.02
CA PRO A 72 10.17 8.42 10.81
C PRO A 72 8.84 9.12 10.65
N LYS A 73 8.39 9.73 11.73
CA LYS A 73 7.13 10.47 11.77
C LYS A 73 7.41 11.94 12.08
N VAL A 74 6.52 12.80 11.60
CA VAL A 74 6.64 14.22 11.87
C VAL A 74 6.14 14.50 13.28
N SER A 75 7.00 15.07 14.09
CA SER A 75 6.66 15.46 15.45
C SER A 75 5.79 16.71 15.42
N GLY A 76 4.77 16.74 16.26
CA GLY A 76 3.91 17.90 16.38
C GLY A 76 2.68 17.86 15.51
N GLY A 77 2.67 17.09 14.46
CA GLY A 77 1.47 16.78 13.70
C GLY A 77 0.74 17.95 13.08
N GLU A 78 1.41 19.01 12.83
CA GLU A 78 0.76 20.13 12.16
C GLU A 78 0.58 19.92 10.71
#